data_0aea744bbbc795ebbe97c0c982c44bf4
#
_entry.id   0aea744bbbc795ebbe97c0c982c44bf4
#
_cell.length_a   1.000
_cell.length_b   1.000
_cell.length_c   1.000
_cell.angle_alpha   90.00
_cell.angle_beta   90.00
_cell.angle_gamma   90.00
#
_symmetry.space_group_name_H-M   'P 1'
#
loop_
_entity.id
_entity.type
_entity.pdbx_description
1 polymer ?
#
loop_
_entity_poly.entity_id
_entity_poly.type
_entity_poly.pdbx_seq_one_letter_code
_entity_poly.pdbx_strand_id
1 'polypeptide(L)'
;GDNMIDDYSDRHYPFEGCFNFRDIGGYLNQDGMRVKKGLYFRTGRQDRMTQKDLAQLSDLKISTQIDLRKPDEVLDQGKGPLEAMGANYINIAVIPEGGSDQLSKLVGDTGISGKRYLGYLEFGPTSWLRLFGILSNLENLPVVLHCTAGKDRTGVSTAFLLSVLGVNRDVIEADYLLTNLDTERQADFIESTVGYPDGYDRESMITAAGVPKDAMKDFLDGVESKWGSAVEYLKKIGVTEEQMEMVRNNFLESI
;
A
#
# COMPACT_ATOMS: atom_id res chain seq x y z
N GLY A 1 -6.51 15.21 14.55
CA GLY A 1 -5.84 14.76 13.40
C GLY A 1 -4.34 14.89 13.38
N ASP A 2 -3.77 15.95 13.92
CA ASP A 2 -2.34 16.23 13.79
C ASP A 2 -1.44 15.22 14.52
N ASN A 3 -1.99 14.48 15.48
CA ASN A 3 -1.20 13.58 16.32
C ASN A 3 -0.80 12.26 15.66
N MET A 4 -1.39 11.91 14.51
CA MET A 4 -1.13 10.61 13.89
C MET A 4 0.18 10.54 13.14
N ILE A 5 0.68 11.67 12.68
CA ILE A 5 1.97 11.75 12.00
C ILE A 5 3.11 11.59 13.01
N ASP A 6 2.86 11.95 14.28
CA ASP A 6 3.88 11.93 15.33
C ASP A 6 4.27 10.51 15.74
N ASP A 7 3.48 9.49 15.41
CA ASP A 7 3.78 8.10 15.75
C ASP A 7 4.47 7.32 14.63
N TYR A 8 4.97 7.99 13.59
CA TYR A 8 5.62 7.31 12.46
C TYR A 8 6.76 6.39 12.91
N SER A 9 7.59 6.83 13.84
CA SER A 9 8.71 6.02 14.34
C SER A 9 8.24 4.75 15.05
N ASP A 10 7.05 4.75 15.65
CA ASP A 10 6.51 3.58 16.35
C ASP A 10 5.98 2.52 15.37
N ARG A 11 5.61 2.91 14.16
CA ARG A 11 5.08 2.00 13.15
C ARG A 11 6.07 1.64 12.04
N HIS A 12 7.12 2.44 11.87
CA HIS A 12 8.10 2.31 10.79
C HIS A 12 9.19 1.29 11.14
N TYR A 13 9.56 0.48 10.16
CA TYR A 13 10.65 -0.47 10.25
C TYR A 13 11.77 0.01 9.33
N PRO A 14 12.84 0.62 9.87
CA PRO A 14 13.93 1.18 9.06
C PRO A 14 14.90 0.09 8.57
N PHE A 15 14.42 -0.85 7.76
CA PHE A 15 15.25 -1.89 7.17
C PHE A 15 16.37 -1.29 6.30
N GLU A 16 17.51 -1.97 6.24
CA GLU A 16 18.65 -1.51 5.46
C GLU A 16 18.40 -1.60 3.95
N GLY A 17 17.76 -2.66 3.50
CA GLY A 17 17.50 -2.94 2.09
C GLY A 17 16.04 -2.79 1.66
N CYS A 18 15.27 -2.02 2.38
CA CYS A 18 13.86 -1.78 2.07
C CYS A 18 13.46 -0.40 2.58
N PHE A 19 12.47 0.18 1.97
CA PHE A 19 11.98 1.51 2.35
C PHE A 19 10.46 1.53 2.43
N ASN A 20 9.92 2.49 3.16
CA ASN A 20 8.49 2.73 3.30
C ASN A 20 7.75 1.58 4.03
N PHE A 21 8.47 0.74 4.76
CA PHE A 21 7.89 -0.41 5.48
C PHE A 21 7.28 0.06 6.79
N ARG A 22 5.99 -0.12 6.95
CA ARG A 22 5.29 0.26 8.17
C ARG A 22 4.04 -0.55 8.44
N ASP A 23 3.70 -0.65 9.71
CA ASP A 23 2.45 -1.23 10.21
C ASP A 23 1.33 -0.18 10.08
N ILE A 24 0.18 -0.56 9.55
CA ILE A 24 -0.98 0.35 9.50
C ILE A 24 -1.86 0.25 10.75
N GLY A 25 -1.50 -0.56 11.71
CA GLY A 25 -2.26 -0.72 12.95
C GLY A 25 -2.14 0.47 13.90
N GLY A 26 -3.05 0.53 14.85
CA GLY A 26 -3.06 1.57 15.88
C GLY A 26 -4.03 2.71 15.65
N TYR A 27 -4.51 2.92 14.44
CA TYR A 27 -5.48 3.98 14.15
C TYR A 27 -6.83 3.68 14.79
N LEU A 28 -7.48 4.73 15.32
CA LEU A 28 -8.86 4.62 15.80
C LEU A 28 -9.82 4.82 14.65
N ASN A 29 -10.91 4.05 14.65
CA ASN A 29 -11.98 4.24 13.69
C ASN A 29 -13.07 5.17 14.25
N GLN A 30 -14.10 5.45 13.46
CA GLN A 30 -15.20 6.32 13.84
C GLN A 30 -16.03 5.80 15.02
N ASP A 31 -15.96 4.50 15.30
CA ASP A 31 -16.69 3.85 16.39
C ASP A 31 -15.84 3.68 17.65
N GLY A 32 -14.65 4.26 17.70
CA GLY A 32 -13.74 4.18 18.82
C GLY A 32 -13.00 2.86 18.96
N MET A 33 -13.06 1.99 17.95
CA MET A 33 -12.26 0.77 17.89
C MET A 33 -10.89 1.07 17.30
N ARG A 34 -9.93 0.20 17.58
CA ARG A 34 -8.55 0.36 17.12
C ARG A 34 -8.21 -0.68 16.06
N VAL A 35 -7.52 -0.28 15.01
CA VAL A 35 -6.93 -1.20 14.05
C VAL A 35 -5.80 -1.96 14.74
N LYS A 36 -5.85 -3.29 14.72
CA LYS A 36 -4.84 -4.14 15.36
C LYS A 36 -3.48 -3.93 14.72
N LYS A 37 -2.44 -3.87 15.56
CA LYS A 37 -1.04 -3.85 15.11
C LYS A 37 -0.58 -5.26 14.73
N GLY A 38 0.41 -5.34 13.85
CA GLY A 38 1.06 -6.59 13.50
C GLY A 38 0.33 -7.46 12.49
N LEU A 39 -0.72 -6.98 11.83
CA LEU A 39 -1.52 -7.76 10.89
C LEU A 39 -1.41 -7.31 9.43
N TYR A 40 -1.08 -6.06 9.20
CA TYR A 40 -0.96 -5.54 7.85
C TYR A 40 0.19 -4.54 7.80
N PHE A 41 1.18 -4.88 6.99
CA PHE A 41 2.34 -4.03 6.73
C PHE A 41 2.30 -3.61 5.27
N ARG A 42 2.59 -2.34 5.02
CA ARG A 42 2.74 -1.82 3.67
C ARG A 42 4.19 -1.43 3.43
N THR A 43 4.70 -1.64 2.22
CA THR A 43 6.12 -1.40 1.93
C THR A 43 6.39 -1.21 0.43
N GLY A 44 7.60 -0.77 0.11
CA GLY A 44 8.17 -0.88 -1.21
C GLY A 44 8.77 -2.28 -1.47
N ARG A 45 9.52 -2.40 -2.55
CA ARG A 45 10.16 -3.67 -2.95
C ARG A 45 11.13 -4.17 -1.88
N GLN A 46 11.32 -5.51 -1.82
CA GLN A 46 12.07 -6.17 -0.75
C GLN A 46 13.24 -7.03 -1.25
N ASP A 47 13.58 -6.94 -2.52
CA ASP A 47 14.60 -7.79 -3.17
C ASP A 47 16.03 -7.48 -2.74
N ARG A 48 16.25 -6.42 -1.99
CA ARG A 48 17.58 -6.00 -1.51
C ARG A 48 17.72 -6.07 0.01
N MET A 49 16.81 -6.74 0.70
CA MET A 49 16.89 -6.89 2.15
C MET A 49 18.16 -7.65 2.55
N THR A 50 18.79 -7.21 3.64
CA THR A 50 20.02 -7.79 4.18
C THR A 50 19.72 -8.92 5.14
N GLN A 51 20.75 -9.68 5.56
CA GLN A 51 20.60 -10.72 6.57
C GLN A 51 20.06 -10.16 7.90
N LYS A 52 20.50 -8.97 8.27
CA LYS A 52 19.97 -8.27 9.44
C LYS A 52 18.48 -7.97 9.29
N ASP A 53 18.07 -7.51 8.09
CA ASP A 53 16.67 -7.26 7.79
C ASP A 53 15.84 -8.54 7.89
N LEU A 54 16.34 -9.66 7.35
CA LEU A 54 15.63 -10.94 7.38
C LEU A 54 15.41 -11.44 8.80
N ALA A 55 16.37 -11.26 9.69
CA ALA A 55 16.22 -11.64 11.09
C ALA A 55 15.07 -10.86 11.74
N GLN A 56 15.00 -9.56 11.49
CA GLN A 56 13.93 -8.70 12.00
C GLN A 56 12.58 -9.01 11.33
N LEU A 57 12.58 -9.23 10.01
CA LEU A 57 11.37 -9.58 9.26
C LEU A 57 10.78 -10.89 9.74
N SER A 58 11.62 -11.87 10.09
CA SER A 58 11.19 -13.17 10.61
C SER A 58 10.34 -13.04 11.88
N ASP A 59 10.61 -12.07 12.72
CA ASP A 59 9.85 -11.83 13.95
C ASP A 59 8.41 -11.39 13.69
N LEU A 60 8.13 -10.85 12.51
CA LEU A 60 6.79 -10.40 12.15
C LEU A 60 5.83 -11.55 11.79
N LYS A 61 6.37 -12.74 11.51
CA LYS A 61 5.61 -13.98 11.22
C LYS A 61 4.61 -13.81 10.08
N ILE A 62 5.05 -13.23 8.99
CA ILE A 62 4.20 -12.93 7.83
C ILE A 62 3.68 -14.23 7.21
N SER A 63 2.37 -14.31 7.04
CA SER A 63 1.70 -15.47 6.41
C SER A 63 1.54 -15.30 4.90
N THR A 64 1.34 -14.06 4.43
CA THR A 64 1.03 -13.80 3.02
C THR A 64 1.73 -12.55 2.53
N GLN A 65 2.33 -12.66 1.36
CA GLN A 65 2.84 -11.51 0.59
C GLN A 65 1.86 -11.22 -0.54
N ILE A 66 1.31 -10.01 -0.54
CA ILE A 66 0.43 -9.52 -1.61
C ILE A 66 1.24 -8.53 -2.45
N ASP A 67 1.61 -8.97 -3.65
CA ASP A 67 2.45 -8.22 -4.58
C ASP A 67 1.58 -7.60 -5.66
N LEU A 68 1.49 -6.26 -5.67
CA LEU A 68 0.63 -5.52 -6.58
C LEU A 68 1.31 -5.16 -7.91
N ARG A 69 2.55 -5.59 -8.10
CA ARG A 69 3.34 -5.26 -9.29
C ARG A 69 2.88 -6.05 -10.52
N LYS A 70 3.19 -5.50 -11.70
CA LYS A 70 3.05 -6.25 -12.95
C LYS A 70 4.05 -7.42 -12.99
N PRO A 71 3.73 -8.52 -13.66
CA PRO A 71 4.66 -9.66 -13.77
C PRO A 71 6.05 -9.29 -14.28
N ASP A 72 6.17 -8.35 -15.22
CA ASP A 72 7.46 -7.90 -15.75
C ASP A 72 8.30 -7.15 -14.72
N GLU A 73 7.66 -6.37 -13.84
CA GLU A 73 8.35 -5.74 -12.71
C GLU A 73 8.89 -6.80 -11.75
N VAL A 74 8.10 -7.83 -11.47
CA VAL A 74 8.52 -8.94 -10.59
C VAL A 74 9.72 -9.68 -11.16
N LEU A 75 9.70 -9.96 -12.46
CA LEU A 75 10.84 -10.61 -13.15
C LEU A 75 12.10 -9.76 -13.07
N ASP A 76 11.99 -8.47 -13.28
CA ASP A 76 13.11 -7.54 -13.27
C ASP A 76 13.70 -7.34 -11.88
N GLN A 77 12.84 -7.19 -10.87
CA GLN A 77 13.23 -6.81 -9.52
C GLN A 77 13.38 -8.00 -8.57
N GLY A 78 12.65 -9.08 -8.81
CA GLY A 78 12.57 -10.22 -7.90
C GLY A 78 11.47 -10.09 -6.86
N LYS A 79 11.02 -11.23 -6.34
CA LYS A 79 9.91 -11.30 -5.36
C LYS A 79 10.28 -10.78 -3.97
N GLY A 80 11.56 -10.83 -3.61
CA GLY A 80 12.00 -10.63 -2.25
C GLY A 80 12.05 -11.94 -1.44
N PRO A 81 12.25 -11.85 -0.10
CA PRO A 81 12.59 -13.02 0.70
C PRO A 81 11.40 -13.80 1.29
N LEU A 82 10.20 -13.25 1.29
CA LEU A 82 9.10 -13.78 2.11
C LEU A 82 8.66 -15.19 1.71
N GLU A 83 8.57 -15.48 0.41
CA GLU A 83 8.17 -16.82 -0.04
C GLU A 83 9.17 -17.89 0.44
N ALA A 84 10.45 -17.61 0.33
CA ALA A 84 11.50 -18.50 0.83
C ALA A 84 11.48 -18.66 2.35
N MET A 85 10.92 -17.69 3.08
CA MET A 85 10.74 -17.73 4.53
C MET A 85 9.44 -18.43 4.95
N GLY A 86 8.65 -18.92 4.00
CA GLY A 86 7.45 -19.70 4.27
C GLY A 86 6.12 -18.98 4.06
N ALA A 87 6.13 -17.72 3.64
CA ALA A 87 4.90 -16.99 3.34
C ALA A 87 4.31 -17.44 2.00
N ASN A 88 2.98 -17.38 1.90
CA ASN A 88 2.30 -17.55 0.62
C ASN A 88 2.50 -16.30 -0.24
N TYR A 89 2.93 -16.49 -1.48
CA TYR A 89 3.10 -15.40 -2.44
C TYR A 89 1.89 -15.30 -3.35
N ILE A 90 1.26 -14.13 -3.39
CA ILE A 90 0.11 -13.85 -4.26
C ILE A 90 0.39 -12.58 -5.05
N ASN A 91 0.37 -12.69 -6.37
CA ASN A 91 0.51 -11.54 -7.26
C ASN A 91 -0.88 -11.06 -7.69
N ILE A 92 -1.18 -9.81 -7.36
CA ILE A 92 -2.40 -9.10 -7.80
C ILE A 92 -1.94 -7.89 -8.60
N ALA A 93 -1.80 -8.04 -9.90
CA ALA A 93 -1.37 -6.93 -10.76
C ALA A 93 -2.49 -5.88 -10.87
N VAL A 94 -2.37 -4.79 -10.13
CA VAL A 94 -3.34 -3.68 -10.18
C VAL A 94 -3.36 -3.04 -11.57
N ILE A 95 -2.19 -2.90 -12.18
CA ILE A 95 -2.05 -2.51 -13.58
C ILE A 95 -1.66 -3.77 -14.34
N PRO A 96 -2.45 -4.24 -15.31
CA PRO A 96 -2.10 -5.44 -16.07
C PRO A 96 -0.94 -5.17 -17.03
N GLU A 97 -0.35 -6.23 -17.60
CA GLU A 97 0.67 -6.09 -18.64
C GLU A 97 0.14 -5.24 -19.78
N GLY A 98 0.97 -4.30 -20.27
CA GLY A 98 0.56 -3.33 -21.28
C GLY A 98 -0.37 -2.23 -20.77
N GLY A 99 -0.81 -2.32 -19.51
CA GLY A 99 -1.75 -1.37 -18.94
C GLY A 99 -1.18 0.00 -18.67
N SER A 100 0.14 0.14 -18.53
CA SER A 100 0.78 1.43 -18.28
C SER A 100 0.51 2.44 -19.41
N ASP A 101 0.57 1.99 -20.67
CA ASP A 101 0.25 2.83 -21.82
C ASP A 101 -1.24 3.21 -21.84
N GLN A 102 -2.11 2.26 -21.54
CA GLN A 102 -3.54 2.50 -21.43
C GLN A 102 -3.85 3.52 -20.34
N LEU A 103 -3.19 3.40 -19.19
CA LEU A 103 -3.35 4.35 -18.08
C LEU A 103 -2.91 5.75 -18.49
N SER A 104 -1.75 5.88 -19.14
CA SER A 104 -1.25 7.18 -19.64
C SER A 104 -2.21 7.83 -20.63
N LYS A 105 -2.84 7.05 -21.49
CA LYS A 105 -3.86 7.56 -22.42
C LYS A 105 -5.12 8.04 -21.71
N LEU A 106 -5.52 7.34 -20.65
CA LEU A 106 -6.72 7.68 -19.86
C LEU A 106 -6.55 8.96 -19.05
N VAL A 107 -5.41 9.10 -18.37
CA VAL A 107 -5.20 10.17 -17.39
C VAL A 107 -4.26 11.28 -17.87
N GLY A 108 -3.67 11.08 -19.05
CA GLY A 108 -2.60 11.96 -19.55
C GLY A 108 -1.28 11.64 -18.85
N ASP A 109 -0.23 12.30 -19.30
CA ASP A 109 1.14 12.06 -18.82
C ASP A 109 1.41 12.90 -17.57
N THR A 110 0.51 12.86 -16.63
CA THR A 110 0.63 13.55 -15.34
C THR A 110 1.21 12.56 -14.34
N GLY A 111 2.20 12.89 -13.61
CA GLY A 111 2.77 12.04 -12.56
C GLY A 111 1.74 11.55 -11.54
N ILE A 112 2.15 11.38 -10.31
CA ILE A 112 1.30 10.91 -9.21
C ILE A 112 0.14 11.90 -8.99
N SER A 113 -1.09 11.40 -9.03
CA SER A 113 -2.29 12.23 -8.85
C SER A 113 -3.49 11.36 -8.48
N GLY A 114 -4.53 12.00 -7.93
CA GLY A 114 -5.81 11.34 -7.68
C GLY A 114 -6.45 10.81 -8.95
N LYS A 115 -6.32 11.56 -10.05
CA LYS A 115 -6.81 11.13 -11.37
C LYS A 115 -6.14 9.84 -11.83
N ARG A 116 -4.82 9.72 -11.63
CA ARG A 116 -4.09 8.49 -11.93
C ARG A 116 -4.60 7.33 -11.09
N TYR A 117 -4.84 7.55 -9.83
CA TYR A 117 -5.35 6.51 -8.94
C TYR A 117 -6.77 6.06 -9.31
N LEU A 118 -7.63 6.99 -9.71
CA LEU A 118 -8.94 6.64 -10.28
C LEU A 118 -8.81 5.80 -11.53
N GLY A 119 -7.77 6.05 -12.32
CA GLY A 119 -7.45 5.24 -13.51
C GLY A 119 -7.17 3.78 -13.20
N TYR A 120 -6.65 3.44 -12.01
CA TYR A 120 -6.45 2.05 -11.61
C TYR A 120 -7.76 1.28 -11.58
N LEU A 121 -8.87 1.93 -11.27
CA LEU A 121 -10.19 1.32 -11.19
C LEU A 121 -10.77 0.97 -12.57
N GLU A 122 -10.25 1.59 -13.63
CA GLU A 122 -10.68 1.32 -15.02
C GLU A 122 -10.20 -0.03 -15.54
N PHE A 123 -9.26 -0.68 -14.87
CA PHE A 123 -8.80 -2.03 -15.23
C PHE A 123 -9.74 -3.13 -14.74
N GLY A 124 -10.85 -2.76 -14.10
CA GLY A 124 -11.87 -3.68 -13.63
C GLY A 124 -11.73 -4.05 -12.15
N PRO A 125 -12.69 -4.83 -11.63
CA PRO A 125 -12.83 -5.07 -10.20
C PRO A 125 -11.96 -6.21 -9.66
N THR A 126 -11.37 -7.04 -10.51
CA THR A 126 -10.75 -8.31 -10.11
C THR A 126 -9.70 -8.13 -9.02
N SER A 127 -8.84 -7.12 -9.12
CA SER A 127 -7.78 -6.89 -8.13
C SER A 127 -8.35 -6.64 -6.73
N TRP A 128 -9.38 -5.83 -6.65
CA TRP A 128 -9.98 -5.45 -5.36
C TRP A 128 -10.79 -6.60 -4.77
N LEU A 129 -11.50 -7.35 -5.61
CA LEU A 129 -12.21 -8.56 -5.18
C LEU A 129 -11.24 -9.60 -4.61
N ARG A 130 -10.12 -9.83 -5.28
CA ARG A 130 -9.09 -10.75 -4.79
C ARG A 130 -8.48 -10.25 -3.48
N LEU A 131 -8.18 -8.97 -3.38
CA LEU A 131 -7.62 -8.38 -2.18
C LEU A 131 -8.52 -8.63 -0.96
N PHE A 132 -9.80 -8.31 -1.06
CA PHE A 132 -10.73 -8.47 0.05
C PHE A 132 -11.06 -9.93 0.34
N GLY A 133 -11.00 -10.80 -0.66
CA GLY A 133 -11.06 -12.25 -0.45
C GLY A 133 -9.92 -12.75 0.43
N ILE A 134 -8.70 -12.25 0.22
CA ILE A 134 -7.54 -12.60 1.05
C ILE A 134 -7.67 -12.01 2.46
N LEU A 135 -8.02 -10.74 2.57
CA LEU A 135 -8.09 -10.04 3.86
C LEU A 135 -9.24 -10.52 4.75
N SER A 136 -10.27 -11.09 4.17
CA SER A 136 -11.40 -11.65 4.93
C SER A 136 -11.08 -12.97 5.62
N ASN A 137 -10.01 -13.65 5.24
CA ASN A 137 -9.60 -14.92 5.85
C ASN A 137 -8.47 -14.67 6.86
N LEU A 138 -8.78 -14.87 8.14
CA LEU A 138 -7.84 -14.66 9.25
C LEU A 138 -6.54 -15.47 9.08
N GLU A 139 -6.61 -16.65 8.48
CA GLU A 139 -5.43 -17.51 8.27
C GLU A 139 -4.40 -16.90 7.33
N ASN A 140 -4.79 -15.94 6.50
CA ASN A 140 -3.87 -15.24 5.60
C ASN A 140 -3.05 -14.15 6.31
N LEU A 141 -3.40 -13.79 7.53
CA LEU A 141 -2.75 -12.71 8.27
C LEU A 141 -1.62 -13.23 9.17
N PRO A 142 -0.55 -12.47 9.42
CA PRO A 142 -0.28 -11.12 8.91
C PRO A 142 0.08 -11.09 7.43
N VAL A 143 -0.22 -9.95 6.77
CA VAL A 143 0.15 -9.72 5.38
C VAL A 143 1.20 -8.62 5.25
N VAL A 144 2.05 -8.77 4.22
CA VAL A 144 2.84 -7.66 3.66
C VAL A 144 2.25 -7.36 2.29
N LEU A 145 1.79 -6.13 2.09
CA LEU A 145 1.26 -5.69 0.80
C LEU A 145 2.17 -4.61 0.23
N HIS A 146 2.52 -4.74 -1.04
CA HIS A 146 3.50 -3.85 -1.65
C HIS A 146 3.34 -3.70 -3.16
N CYS A 147 3.97 -2.68 -3.69
CA CYS A 147 4.27 -2.53 -5.11
C CYS A 147 5.77 -2.27 -5.25
N THR A 148 6.23 -1.42 -6.17
CA THR A 148 7.66 -1.10 -6.28
C THR A 148 8.08 -0.07 -5.24
N ALA A 149 7.40 1.07 -5.18
CA ALA A 149 7.73 2.15 -4.23
C ALA A 149 6.92 2.10 -2.93
N GLY A 150 5.86 1.30 -2.89
CA GLY A 150 5.00 1.18 -1.69
C GLY A 150 4.15 2.40 -1.43
N LYS A 151 3.84 3.19 -2.45
CA LYS A 151 3.11 4.46 -2.28
C LYS A 151 1.82 4.56 -3.09
N ASP A 152 1.82 4.20 -4.37
CA ASP A 152 0.68 4.43 -5.27
C ASP A 152 -0.33 3.27 -5.24
N ARG A 153 -0.03 2.14 -5.87
CA ARG A 153 -0.90 0.96 -5.85
C ARG A 153 -1.14 0.47 -4.42
N THR A 154 -0.09 0.50 -3.61
CA THR A 154 -0.14 0.19 -2.18
C THR A 154 -1.02 1.19 -1.43
N GLY A 155 -0.91 2.47 -1.75
CA GLY A 155 -1.70 3.51 -1.12
C GLY A 155 -3.20 3.38 -1.38
N VAL A 156 -3.58 3.10 -2.62
CA VAL A 156 -4.99 2.88 -3.00
C VAL A 156 -5.55 1.65 -2.27
N SER A 157 -4.81 0.55 -2.26
CA SER A 157 -5.21 -0.69 -1.59
C SER A 157 -5.40 -0.48 -0.09
N THR A 158 -4.47 0.21 0.56
CA THR A 158 -4.54 0.52 1.98
C THR A 158 -5.71 1.47 2.30
N ALA A 159 -5.97 2.44 1.42
CA ALA A 159 -7.13 3.34 1.57
C ALA A 159 -8.45 2.57 1.55
N PHE A 160 -8.59 1.59 0.67
CA PHE A 160 -9.78 0.73 0.66
C PHE A 160 -9.93 -0.06 1.95
N LEU A 161 -8.86 -0.66 2.46
CA LEU A 161 -8.91 -1.39 3.72
C LEU A 161 -9.32 -0.46 4.88
N LEU A 162 -8.63 0.66 5.03
CA LEU A 162 -8.92 1.60 6.11
C LEU A 162 -10.35 2.16 6.03
N SER A 163 -10.87 2.35 4.82
CA SER A 163 -12.26 2.75 4.61
C SER A 163 -13.25 1.70 5.11
N VAL A 164 -13.02 0.42 4.79
CA VAL A 164 -13.85 -0.69 5.28
C VAL A 164 -13.80 -0.79 6.80
N LEU A 165 -12.64 -0.49 7.40
CA LEU A 165 -12.48 -0.50 8.86
C LEU A 165 -13.11 0.72 9.55
N GLY A 166 -13.65 1.66 8.78
CA GLY A 166 -14.32 2.85 9.32
C GLY A 166 -13.37 3.94 9.83
N VAL A 167 -12.12 3.91 9.37
CA VAL A 167 -11.14 4.96 9.68
C VAL A 167 -11.49 6.22 8.90
N ASN A 168 -11.43 7.38 9.55
CA ASN A 168 -11.77 8.66 8.93
C ASN A 168 -10.82 9.01 7.78
N ARG A 169 -11.32 9.75 6.80
CA ARG A 169 -10.57 10.15 5.62
C ARG A 169 -9.29 10.92 5.94
N ASP A 170 -9.33 11.82 6.91
CA ASP A 170 -8.14 12.58 7.32
C ASP A 170 -7.02 11.67 7.81
N VAL A 171 -7.37 10.57 8.48
CA VAL A 171 -6.41 9.56 8.94
C VAL A 171 -5.85 8.76 7.75
N ILE A 172 -6.71 8.38 6.83
CA ILE A 172 -6.30 7.66 5.60
C ILE A 172 -5.32 8.53 4.80
N GLU A 173 -5.62 9.81 4.64
CA GLU A 173 -4.76 10.76 3.94
C GLU A 173 -3.42 10.93 4.68
N ALA A 174 -3.46 11.01 6.01
CA ALA A 174 -2.25 11.13 6.83
C ALA A 174 -1.35 9.90 6.73
N ASP A 175 -1.92 8.68 6.76
CA ASP A 175 -1.14 7.44 6.56
C ASP A 175 -0.45 7.43 5.19
N TYR A 176 -1.18 7.79 4.14
CA TYR A 176 -0.62 7.89 2.80
C TYR A 176 0.57 8.86 2.75
N LEU A 177 0.43 10.02 3.39
CA LEU A 177 1.46 11.07 3.40
C LEU A 177 2.69 10.71 4.23
N LEU A 178 2.64 9.66 5.07
CA LEU A 178 3.82 9.19 5.81
C LEU A 178 4.95 8.76 4.87
N THR A 179 4.66 8.43 3.62
CA THR A 179 5.68 8.17 2.59
C THR A 179 6.67 9.31 2.49
N ASN A 180 6.24 10.56 2.71
CA ASN A 180 7.11 11.74 2.65
C ASN A 180 8.13 11.81 3.79
N LEU A 181 8.01 10.97 4.81
CA LEU A 181 8.98 10.84 5.89
C LEU A 181 10.07 9.80 5.62
N ASP A 182 9.96 9.05 4.51
CA ASP A 182 10.93 8.00 4.15
C ASP A 182 11.63 8.27 2.80
N THR A 183 11.51 9.46 2.25
CA THR A 183 11.99 9.79 0.91
C THR A 183 13.51 9.78 0.81
N GLU A 184 14.23 10.18 1.85
CA GLU A 184 15.69 10.13 1.87
C GLU A 184 16.19 8.68 1.81
N ARG A 185 15.57 7.79 2.56
CA ARG A 185 15.90 6.37 2.56
C ARG A 185 15.65 5.74 1.19
N GLN A 186 14.55 6.12 0.54
CA GLN A 186 14.26 5.64 -0.81
C GLN A 186 15.28 6.17 -1.82
N ALA A 187 15.66 7.44 -1.75
CA ALA A 187 16.69 8.00 -2.62
C ALA A 187 18.04 7.31 -2.42
N ASP A 188 18.44 7.08 -1.18
CA ASP A 188 19.68 6.37 -0.85
C ASP A 188 19.64 4.91 -1.34
N PHE A 189 18.50 4.25 -1.23
CA PHE A 189 18.31 2.90 -1.77
C PHE A 189 18.52 2.88 -3.28
N ILE A 190 17.92 3.82 -4.00
CA ILE A 190 18.05 3.88 -5.46
C ILE A 190 19.51 4.14 -5.85
N GLU A 191 20.18 5.06 -5.18
CA GLU A 191 21.60 5.36 -5.45
C GLU A 191 22.46 4.12 -5.25
N SER A 192 22.26 3.38 -4.17
CA SER A 192 23.10 2.23 -3.81
C SER A 192 22.78 0.96 -4.61
N THR A 193 21.68 0.90 -5.33
CA THR A 193 21.24 -0.30 -6.05
C THR A 193 21.24 -0.11 -7.56
N VAL A 194 20.28 0.65 -8.10
CA VAL A 194 20.09 0.79 -9.55
C VAL A 194 20.68 2.09 -10.11
N GLY A 195 21.03 3.01 -9.23
CA GLY A 195 21.49 4.33 -9.62
C GLY A 195 20.36 5.29 -9.99
N TYR A 196 20.66 6.59 -9.95
CA TYR A 196 19.69 7.59 -10.35
C TYR A 196 19.50 7.58 -11.87
N PRO A 197 18.26 7.82 -12.34
CA PRO A 197 18.05 8.07 -13.78
C PRO A 197 18.84 9.29 -14.25
N ASP A 198 19.12 9.35 -15.55
CA ASP A 198 19.82 10.49 -16.15
C ASP A 198 19.11 11.79 -15.81
N GLY A 199 19.90 12.78 -15.39
CA GLY A 199 19.40 14.09 -15.02
C GLY A 199 18.89 14.22 -13.59
N TYR A 200 18.91 13.15 -12.80
CA TYR A 200 18.52 13.18 -11.39
C TYR A 200 19.74 13.27 -10.49
N ASP A 201 19.64 14.11 -9.47
CA ASP A 201 20.55 14.15 -8.33
C ASP A 201 19.80 13.69 -7.08
N ARG A 202 20.46 13.73 -5.92
CA ARG A 202 19.85 13.30 -4.66
C ARG A 202 18.60 14.11 -4.32
N GLU A 203 18.65 15.43 -4.49
CA GLU A 203 17.53 16.32 -4.15
C GLU A 203 16.31 16.02 -5.03
N SER A 204 16.50 15.91 -6.35
CA SER A 204 15.40 15.58 -7.27
C SER A 204 14.86 14.17 -7.04
N MET A 205 15.72 13.22 -6.64
CA MET A 205 15.26 11.87 -6.27
C MET A 205 14.43 11.87 -4.99
N ILE A 206 14.83 12.64 -3.99
CA ILE A 206 14.03 12.79 -2.75
C ILE A 206 12.65 13.34 -3.09
N THR A 207 12.59 14.36 -3.93
CA THR A 207 11.32 14.94 -4.39
C THR A 207 10.48 13.91 -5.14
N ALA A 208 11.08 13.16 -6.06
CA ALA A 208 10.39 12.13 -6.85
C ALA A 208 9.93 10.94 -6.01
N ALA A 209 10.61 10.64 -4.90
CA ALA A 209 10.25 9.56 -3.98
C ALA A 209 9.00 9.87 -3.15
N GLY A 210 8.64 11.14 -3.02
CA GLY A 210 7.48 11.57 -2.26
C GLY A 210 6.17 11.43 -3.01
N VAL A 211 5.11 11.87 -2.35
CA VAL A 211 3.76 11.90 -2.92
C VAL A 211 3.18 13.31 -2.78
N PRO A 212 2.34 13.75 -3.74
CA PRO A 212 1.67 15.05 -3.64
C PRO A 212 0.70 15.09 -2.47
N LYS A 213 0.56 16.26 -1.86
CA LYS A 213 -0.31 16.48 -0.70
C LYS A 213 -1.75 16.07 -0.94
N ASP A 214 -2.29 16.33 -2.14
CA ASP A 214 -3.71 16.17 -2.41
C ASP A 214 -4.07 14.92 -3.23
N ALA A 215 -3.10 14.08 -3.60
CA ALA A 215 -3.37 12.95 -4.48
C ALA A 215 -4.38 11.96 -3.88
N MET A 216 -4.22 11.58 -2.62
CA MET A 216 -5.15 10.66 -1.95
C MET A 216 -6.51 11.34 -1.69
N LYS A 217 -6.48 12.62 -1.30
CA LYS A 217 -7.71 13.41 -1.12
C LYS A 217 -8.53 13.44 -2.42
N ASP A 218 -7.89 13.75 -3.52
CA ASP A 218 -8.54 13.85 -4.83
C ASP A 218 -9.07 12.49 -5.30
N PHE A 219 -8.33 11.41 -5.02
CA PHE A 219 -8.79 10.05 -5.28
C PHE A 219 -10.08 9.74 -4.51
N LEU A 220 -10.08 9.97 -3.21
CA LEU A 220 -11.24 9.69 -2.36
C LEU A 220 -12.42 10.59 -2.70
N ASP A 221 -12.18 11.86 -3.03
CA ASP A 221 -13.22 12.78 -3.53
C ASP A 221 -13.86 12.22 -4.81
N GLY A 222 -13.04 11.74 -5.75
CA GLY A 222 -13.52 11.16 -7.00
C GLY A 222 -14.33 9.88 -6.80
N VAL A 223 -13.90 9.02 -5.89
CA VAL A 223 -14.65 7.80 -5.52
C VAL A 223 -15.99 8.17 -4.89
N GLU A 224 -16.01 9.11 -3.97
CA GLU A 224 -17.24 9.59 -3.33
C GLU A 224 -18.21 10.21 -4.34
N SER A 225 -17.69 11.02 -5.25
CA SER A 225 -18.49 11.67 -6.29
C SER A 225 -19.15 10.66 -7.21
N LYS A 226 -18.46 9.58 -7.57
CA LYS A 226 -18.98 8.61 -8.53
C LYS A 226 -19.80 7.49 -7.89
N TRP A 227 -19.47 7.05 -6.67
CA TRP A 227 -20.08 5.88 -6.04
C TRP A 227 -20.65 6.13 -4.64
N GLY A 228 -20.46 7.31 -4.08
CA GLY A 228 -20.92 7.66 -2.74
C GLY A 228 -19.85 7.52 -1.67
N SER A 229 -19.07 6.47 -1.70
CA SER A 229 -17.94 6.23 -0.79
C SER A 229 -17.05 5.11 -1.34
N ALA A 230 -15.88 4.92 -0.74
CA ALA A 230 -15.02 3.77 -1.05
C ALA A 230 -15.72 2.45 -0.72
N VAL A 231 -16.43 2.39 0.39
CA VAL A 231 -17.21 1.20 0.79
C VAL A 231 -18.31 0.90 -0.23
N GLU A 232 -19.03 1.91 -0.68
CA GLU A 232 -20.09 1.75 -1.69
C GLU A 232 -19.52 1.30 -3.04
N TYR A 233 -18.35 1.81 -3.43
CA TYR A 233 -17.65 1.32 -4.61
C TYR A 233 -17.34 -0.18 -4.49
N LEU A 234 -16.76 -0.60 -3.36
CA LEU A 234 -16.41 -2.00 -3.13
C LEU A 234 -17.64 -2.92 -3.15
N LYS A 235 -18.74 -2.47 -2.56
CA LYS A 235 -20.03 -3.20 -2.65
C LYS A 235 -20.49 -3.36 -4.08
N LYS A 236 -20.43 -2.28 -4.84
CA LYS A 236 -20.88 -2.26 -6.23
C LYS A 236 -20.11 -3.24 -7.10
N ILE A 237 -18.82 -3.41 -6.88
CA ILE A 237 -18.02 -4.36 -7.64
C ILE A 237 -18.13 -5.80 -7.16
N GLY A 238 -18.76 -6.05 -6.02
CA GLY A 238 -19.03 -7.40 -5.54
C GLY A 238 -18.37 -7.82 -4.23
N VAL A 239 -17.69 -6.92 -3.51
CA VAL A 239 -17.26 -7.21 -2.14
C VAL A 239 -18.51 -7.25 -1.26
N THR A 240 -18.76 -8.40 -0.63
CA THR A 240 -20.00 -8.63 0.12
C THR A 240 -19.95 -8.00 1.51
N GLU A 241 -21.14 -7.72 2.07
CA GLU A 241 -21.24 -7.27 3.47
C GLU A 241 -20.60 -8.30 4.42
N GLU A 242 -20.79 -9.58 4.15
CA GLU A 242 -20.20 -10.66 4.94
C GLU A 242 -18.67 -10.56 4.92
N GLN A 243 -18.06 -10.38 3.75
CA GLN A 243 -16.61 -10.21 3.64
C GLN A 243 -16.13 -8.98 4.41
N MET A 244 -16.84 -7.86 4.30
CA MET A 244 -16.48 -6.63 5.01
C MET A 244 -16.56 -6.82 6.52
N GLU A 245 -17.59 -7.54 7.00
CA GLU A 245 -17.73 -7.86 8.41
C GLU A 245 -16.58 -8.75 8.90
N MET A 246 -16.19 -9.75 8.11
CA MET A 246 -15.03 -10.60 8.42
C MET A 246 -13.75 -9.79 8.49
N VAL A 247 -13.55 -8.84 7.57
CA VAL A 247 -12.38 -7.95 7.59
C VAL A 247 -12.38 -7.09 8.86
N ARG A 248 -13.51 -6.50 9.23
CA ARG A 248 -13.63 -5.73 10.48
C ARG A 248 -13.32 -6.60 11.70
N ASN A 249 -13.86 -7.80 11.76
CA ASN A 249 -13.59 -8.72 12.87
C ASN A 249 -12.12 -9.12 12.95
N ASN A 250 -11.46 -9.32 11.79
CA ASN A 250 -10.05 -9.68 11.74
C ASN A 250 -9.14 -8.55 12.23
N PHE A 251 -9.45 -7.30 11.87
CA PHE A 251 -8.54 -6.17 12.02
C PHE A 251 -8.86 -5.23 13.17
N LEU A 252 -10.07 -5.23 13.71
CA LEU A 252 -10.47 -4.28 14.75
C LEU A 252 -10.47 -4.93 16.13
N GLU A 253 -10.11 -4.13 17.14
CA GLU A 253 -10.16 -4.52 18.54
C GLU A 253 -10.76 -3.40 19.39
N SER A 254 -11.39 -3.77 20.50
CA SER A 254 -11.82 -2.81 21.51
C SER A 254 -10.61 -2.24 22.24
N ILE A 255 -10.72 -0.99 22.66
CA ILE A 255 -9.66 -0.32 23.42
C ILE A 255 -9.76 -0.72 24.88
#